data_1a48fbd9e4628c10fb519e982a88b566
#
_entry.id   1a48fbd9e4628c10fb519e982a88b566
#
_cell.length_a   1.000
_cell.length_b   1.000
_cell.length_c   1.000
_cell.angle_alpha   90.00
_cell.angle_beta   90.00
_cell.angle_gamma   90.00
#
_symmetry.space_group_name_H-M   'P 1'
#
loop_
_entity.id
_entity.type
_entity.pdbx_description
1 polymer ?
#
loop_
_entity_poly.entity_id
_entity_poly.type
_entity_poly.pdbx_seq_one_letter_code
_entity_poly.pdbx_strand_id
1 'polypeptide(L)'
;MKRIITVLFAALFCLCAQTYAQNRADELMKQAQESLAKKEYIKARYLFLQAYNSFASQEKYTQAVECGVNASALYHRENYYKEAFELLRNAEQLIGNGEQKLKKNL
;
A
#
# COMPACT_ATOMS: atom_id res chain seq x y z
N MET A 1 28.66 -20.97 -20.23
CA MET A 1 28.75 -20.64 -18.79
C MET A 1 28.41 -19.21 -18.45
N LYS A 2 28.80 -18.21 -19.28
CA LYS A 2 28.50 -16.79 -19.00
C LYS A 2 27.00 -16.47 -18.98
N ARG A 3 26.16 -17.19 -19.72
CA ARG A 3 24.69 -16.94 -19.78
C ARG A 3 23.96 -17.34 -18.50
N ILE A 4 24.40 -18.39 -17.81
CA ILE A 4 23.79 -18.88 -16.57
C ILE A 4 24.05 -17.92 -15.41
N ILE A 5 25.26 -17.36 -15.33
CA ILE A 5 25.67 -16.39 -14.32
C ILE A 5 24.86 -15.11 -14.46
N THR A 6 24.60 -14.63 -15.69
CA THR A 6 23.83 -13.42 -15.97
C THR A 6 22.37 -13.58 -15.56
N VAL A 7 21.75 -14.74 -15.82
CA VAL A 7 20.36 -15.04 -15.46
C VAL A 7 20.21 -15.12 -13.94
N LEU A 8 21.16 -15.76 -13.24
CA LEU A 8 21.18 -15.86 -11.79
C LEU A 8 21.32 -14.48 -11.14
N PHE A 9 22.14 -13.62 -11.72
CA PHE A 9 22.36 -12.26 -11.22
C PHE A 9 21.09 -11.41 -11.37
N ALA A 10 20.39 -11.53 -12.50
CA ALA A 10 19.13 -10.83 -12.75
C ALA A 10 18.03 -11.31 -11.79
N ALA A 11 17.94 -12.62 -11.53
CA ALA A 11 16.98 -13.20 -10.58
C ALA A 11 17.21 -12.69 -9.15
N LEU A 12 18.46 -12.62 -8.72
CA LEU A 12 18.83 -12.08 -7.41
C LEU A 12 18.49 -10.61 -7.29
N PHE A 13 18.69 -9.83 -8.33
CA PHE A 13 18.36 -8.42 -8.37
C PHE A 13 16.84 -8.19 -8.24
N CYS A 14 16.03 -8.98 -8.93
CA CYS A 14 14.58 -8.91 -8.83
C CYS A 14 14.07 -9.23 -7.42
N LEU A 15 14.64 -10.23 -6.76
CA LEU A 15 14.29 -10.59 -5.38
C LEU A 15 14.62 -9.48 -4.40
N CYS A 16 15.77 -8.84 -4.54
CA CYS A 16 16.17 -7.70 -3.70
C CYS A 16 15.22 -6.51 -3.89
N ALA A 17 14.79 -6.23 -5.12
CA ALA A 17 13.86 -5.14 -5.41
C ALA A 17 12.49 -5.37 -4.77
N GLN A 18 11.96 -6.61 -4.81
CA GLN A 18 10.69 -6.96 -4.19
C GLN A 18 10.75 -6.83 -2.67
N THR A 19 11.82 -7.29 -2.04
CA THR A 19 12.04 -7.18 -0.60
C THR A 19 12.11 -5.73 -0.17
N TYR A 20 12.81 -4.89 -0.93
CA TYR A 20 12.93 -3.45 -0.67
C TYR A 20 11.57 -2.76 -0.74
N ALA A 21 10.78 -3.04 -1.78
CA ALA A 21 9.45 -2.44 -1.95
C ALA A 21 8.51 -2.83 -0.81
N GLN A 22 8.56 -4.09 -0.35
CA GLN A 22 7.76 -4.61 0.75
C GLN A 22 8.11 -3.91 2.06
N ASN A 23 9.41 -3.80 2.36
CA ASN A 23 9.89 -3.13 3.56
C ASN A 23 9.54 -1.64 3.55
N ARG A 24 9.55 -1.03 2.37
CA ARG A 24 9.20 0.38 2.22
C ARG A 24 7.73 0.64 2.57
N ALA A 25 6.82 -0.21 2.10
CA ALA A 25 5.40 -0.08 2.40
C ALA A 25 5.12 -0.20 3.90
N ASP A 26 5.72 -1.19 4.56
CA ASP A 26 5.60 -1.39 6.00
C ASP A 26 6.14 -0.20 6.78
N GLU A 27 7.28 0.34 6.36
CA GLU A 27 7.89 1.52 6.98
C GLU A 27 7.02 2.77 6.82
N LEU A 28 6.43 2.98 5.64
CA LEU A 28 5.51 4.09 5.40
C LEU A 28 4.28 4.01 6.30
N MET A 29 3.72 2.83 6.45
CA MET A 29 2.58 2.61 7.33
C MET A 29 2.93 2.90 8.79
N LYS A 30 4.09 2.45 9.24
CA LYS A 30 4.59 2.71 10.58
C LYS A 30 4.77 4.20 10.83
N GLN A 31 5.41 4.90 9.89
CA GLN A 31 5.61 6.36 9.98
C GLN A 31 4.27 7.09 9.99
N ALA A 32 3.29 6.62 9.20
CA ALA A 32 1.95 7.20 9.18
C ALA A 32 1.27 7.07 10.54
N GLN A 33 1.35 5.90 11.15
CA GLN A 33 0.79 5.65 12.48
C GLN A 33 1.46 6.52 13.56
N GLU A 34 2.78 6.66 13.49
CA GLU A 34 3.53 7.53 14.40
C GLU A 34 3.12 9.00 14.24
N SER A 35 2.97 9.47 13.01
CA SER A 35 2.51 10.84 12.72
C SER A 35 1.09 11.07 13.24
N LEU A 36 0.22 10.09 13.08
CA LEU A 36 -1.14 10.13 13.59
C LEU A 36 -1.16 10.25 15.13
N ALA A 37 -0.33 9.47 15.80
CA ALA A 37 -0.19 9.51 17.26
C ALA A 37 0.28 10.89 17.75
N LYS A 38 1.11 11.57 16.97
CA LYS A 38 1.60 12.93 17.25
C LYS A 38 0.61 14.02 16.81
N LYS A 39 -0.54 13.64 16.27
CA LYS A 39 -1.56 14.56 15.74
C LYS A 39 -1.07 15.38 14.54
N GLU A 40 -0.08 14.88 13.83
CA GLU A 40 0.40 15.46 12.56
C GLU A 40 -0.46 14.92 11.41
N TYR A 41 -1.69 15.41 11.30
CA TYR A 41 -2.73 14.81 10.46
C TYR A 41 -2.44 14.90 8.96
N ILE A 42 -1.91 16.03 8.49
CA ILE A 42 -1.58 16.20 7.06
C ILE A 42 -0.46 15.25 6.66
N LYS A 43 0.57 15.16 7.48
CA LYS A 43 1.70 14.26 7.26
C LYS A 43 1.25 12.80 7.31
N ALA A 44 0.42 12.43 8.29
CA ALA A 44 -0.12 11.08 8.43
C ALA A 44 -0.93 10.70 7.19
N ARG A 45 -1.80 11.58 6.71
CA ARG A 45 -2.59 11.34 5.50
C ARG A 45 -1.71 11.06 4.29
N TYR A 46 -0.69 11.89 4.10
CA TYR A 46 0.24 11.74 2.98
C TYR A 46 0.96 10.38 3.04
N LEU A 47 1.43 10.00 4.23
CA LEU A 47 2.13 8.72 4.42
C LEU A 47 1.20 7.52 4.24
N PHE A 48 -0.05 7.59 4.74
CA PHE A 48 -1.03 6.53 4.51
C PHE A 48 -1.35 6.37 3.02
N LEU A 49 -1.43 7.47 2.26
CA LEU A 49 -1.67 7.41 0.82
C LEU A 49 -0.51 6.73 0.09
N GLN A 50 0.72 7.06 0.45
CA GLN A 50 1.90 6.42 -0.13
C GLN A 50 1.93 4.93 0.20
N ALA A 51 1.64 4.56 1.45
CA ALA A 51 1.57 3.17 1.87
C ALA A 51 0.44 2.43 1.13
N TYR A 52 -0.71 3.07 0.99
CA TYR A 52 -1.84 2.53 0.23
C TYR A 52 -1.42 2.14 -1.19
N ASN A 53 -0.80 3.07 -1.92
CA ASN A 53 -0.35 2.82 -3.28
C ASN A 53 0.68 1.70 -3.35
N SER A 54 1.61 1.66 -2.40
CA SER A 54 2.66 0.66 -2.36
C SER A 54 2.09 -0.73 -2.08
N PHE A 55 1.20 -0.87 -1.10
CA PHE A 55 0.56 -2.16 -0.79
C PHE A 55 -0.34 -2.64 -1.94
N ALA A 56 -1.11 -1.72 -2.55
CA ALA A 56 -1.98 -2.05 -3.68
C ALA A 56 -1.17 -2.58 -4.86
N SER A 57 -0.04 -1.98 -5.18
CA SER A 57 0.82 -2.43 -6.28
C SER A 57 1.43 -3.81 -6.02
N GLN A 58 1.58 -4.21 -4.76
CA GLN A 58 2.07 -5.52 -4.35
C GLN A 58 0.95 -6.53 -4.16
N GLU A 59 -0.28 -6.18 -4.49
CA GLU A 59 -1.48 -7.01 -4.29
C GLU A 59 -1.71 -7.39 -2.82
N LYS A 60 -1.20 -6.61 -1.89
CA LYS A 60 -1.44 -6.76 -0.45
C LYS A 60 -2.70 -5.97 -0.08
N TYR A 61 -3.84 -6.50 -0.46
CA TYR A 61 -5.11 -5.78 -0.43
C TYR A 61 -5.58 -5.45 0.99
N THR A 62 -5.37 -6.33 1.96
CA THR A 62 -5.76 -6.09 3.35
C THR A 62 -5.05 -4.86 3.92
N GLN A 63 -3.73 -4.81 3.77
CA GLN A 63 -2.92 -3.68 4.23
C GLN A 63 -3.26 -2.40 3.46
N ALA A 64 -3.48 -2.52 2.14
CA ALA A 64 -3.85 -1.37 1.31
C ALA A 64 -5.18 -0.77 1.77
N VAL A 65 -6.20 -1.61 1.99
CA VAL A 65 -7.51 -1.16 2.46
C VAL A 65 -7.40 -0.46 3.81
N GLU A 66 -6.62 -1.00 4.74
CA GLU A 66 -6.39 -0.37 6.04
C GLU A 66 -5.80 1.03 5.89
N CYS A 67 -4.78 1.18 5.06
CA CYS A 67 -4.17 2.49 4.77
C CYS A 67 -5.16 3.44 4.10
N GLY A 68 -5.95 2.94 3.15
CA GLY A 68 -6.95 3.73 2.44
C GLY A 68 -8.05 4.25 3.36
N VAL A 69 -8.54 3.41 4.28
CA VAL A 69 -9.54 3.81 5.26
C VAL A 69 -8.99 4.89 6.20
N ASN A 70 -7.77 4.72 6.69
CA ASN A 70 -7.13 5.71 7.54
C ASN A 70 -6.92 7.05 6.82
N ALA A 71 -6.47 7.01 5.57
CA ALA A 71 -6.28 8.23 4.77
C ALA A 71 -7.62 8.93 4.49
N SER A 72 -8.67 8.17 4.19
CA SER A 72 -9.99 8.74 3.93
C SER A 72 -10.59 9.38 5.18
N ALA A 73 -10.37 8.80 6.36
CA ALA A 73 -10.80 9.40 7.63
C ALA A 73 -10.10 10.75 7.86
N LEU A 74 -8.83 10.86 7.49
CA LEU A 74 -8.06 12.10 7.59
C LEU A 74 -8.53 13.14 6.57
N TYR A 75 -8.87 12.75 5.35
CA TYR A 75 -9.52 13.64 4.39
C TYR A 75 -10.84 14.17 4.93
N HIS A 76 -11.66 13.30 5.50
CA HIS A 76 -12.94 13.67 6.10
C HIS A 76 -12.75 14.70 7.23
N ARG A 77 -11.75 14.49 8.06
CA ARG A 77 -11.40 15.42 9.14
C ARG A 77 -11.08 16.82 8.62
N GLU A 78 -10.47 16.91 7.44
CA GLU A 78 -10.12 18.19 6.81
C GLU A 78 -11.24 18.74 5.92
N ASN A 79 -12.41 18.10 5.91
CA ASN A 79 -13.58 18.46 5.09
C ASN A 79 -13.37 18.21 3.59
N TYR A 80 -12.41 17.37 3.23
CA TYR A 80 -12.22 16.91 1.84
C TYR A 80 -13.08 15.68 1.58
N TYR A 81 -14.40 15.89 1.56
CA TYR A 81 -15.39 14.79 1.49
C TYR A 81 -15.34 14.03 0.16
N LYS A 82 -15.12 14.75 -0.93
CA LYS A 82 -15.01 14.13 -2.25
C LYS A 82 -13.83 13.16 -2.33
N GLU A 83 -12.67 13.62 -1.89
CA GLU A 83 -11.44 12.83 -1.87
C GLU A 83 -11.58 11.63 -0.94
N ALA A 84 -12.20 11.82 0.21
CA ALA A 84 -12.47 10.74 1.16
C ALA A 84 -13.35 9.66 0.54
N PHE A 85 -14.43 10.09 -0.13
CA PHE A 85 -15.37 9.17 -0.78
C PHE A 85 -14.72 8.39 -1.92
N GLU A 86 -13.97 9.07 -2.77
CA GLU A 86 -13.27 8.44 -3.90
C GLU A 86 -12.26 7.39 -3.41
N LEU A 87 -11.54 7.68 -2.35
CA LEU A 87 -10.55 6.77 -1.77
C LEU A 87 -11.22 5.54 -1.18
N LEU A 88 -12.33 5.70 -0.46
CA LEU A 88 -13.11 4.58 0.08
C LEU A 88 -13.65 3.69 -1.04
N ARG A 89 -14.12 4.29 -2.12
CA ARG A 89 -14.61 3.57 -3.30
C ARG A 89 -13.50 2.74 -3.95
N ASN A 90 -12.31 3.32 -4.09
CA ASN A 90 -11.15 2.61 -4.62
C ASN A 90 -10.73 1.46 -3.70
N ALA A 91 -10.76 1.67 -2.39
CA ALA A 91 -10.45 0.62 -1.41
C ALA A 91 -11.47 -0.53 -1.49
N GLU A 92 -12.75 -0.20 -1.68
CA GLU A 92 -13.79 -1.21 -1.88
C GLU A 92 -13.53 -2.07 -3.11
N GLN A 93 -13.07 -1.47 -4.21
CA GLN A 93 -12.69 -2.21 -5.41
C GLN A 93 -11.53 -3.17 -5.15
N LEU A 94 -10.57 -2.79 -4.30
CA LEU A 94 -9.46 -3.66 -3.91
C LEU A 94 -9.95 -4.89 -3.14
N ILE A 95 -10.96 -4.74 -2.30
CA ILE A 95 -11.59 -5.86 -1.59
C ILE A 95 -12.16 -6.85 -2.60
N GLY A 96 -12.90 -6.36 -3.60
CA GLY A 96 -13.43 -7.18 -4.67
C GLY A 96 -12.35 -7.93 -5.44
N ASN A 97 -11.25 -7.26 -5.76
CA ASN A 97 -10.12 -7.88 -6.43
C ASN A 97 -9.47 -8.97 -5.58
N GLY A 98 -9.34 -8.75 -4.27
CA GLY A 98 -8.81 -9.73 -3.34
C GLY A 98 -9.68 -10.98 -3.26
N GLU A 99 -10.99 -10.82 -3.21
CA GLU A 99 -11.95 -11.92 -3.20
C GLU A 99 -11.89 -12.75 -4.49
N GLN A 100 -11.78 -12.10 -5.64
CA GLN A 100 -11.65 -12.78 -6.93
C GLN A 100 -10.36 -13.62 -6.99
N LYS A 101 -9.27 -13.09 -6.47
CA LYS A 101 -7.99 -13.80 -6.42
C LYS A 101 -8.10 -15.06 -5.56
N LEU A 102 -8.77 -14.98 -4.42
CA LEU A 102 -9.01 -16.13 -3.56
C LEU A 102 -9.85 -17.20 -4.25
N LYS A 103 -10.90 -16.81 -4.97
CA LYS A 103 -11.76 -17.74 -5.73
C LYS A 103 -10.99 -18.46 -6.83
N LYS A 104 -10.05 -17.78 -7.51
CA LYS A 104 -9.22 -18.39 -8.56
C LYS A 104 -8.26 -19.44 -8.01
N ASN A 105 -7.83 -19.29 -6.77
CA ASN A 105 -6.90 -20.22 -6.13
C ASN A 105 -7.60 -21.43 -5.48
N LEU A 106 -8.92 -21.43 -5.43
CA LEU A 106 -9.72 -22.54 -4.96
C LEU A 106 -10.09 -23.46 -6.11
#